data_d78ec8ece9e27ac52ebed949b0ff037e
#
_entry.id   d78ec8ece9e27ac52ebed949b0ff037e
#
_cell.length_a   1.000
_cell.length_b   1.000
_cell.length_c   1.000
_cell.angle_alpha   90.00
_cell.angle_beta   90.00
_cell.angle_gamma   90.00
#
_symmetry.space_group_name_H-M   'P 1'
#
loop_
_entity.id
_entity.type
_entity.pdbx_description
1 polymer ?
#
loop_
_entity_poly.entity_id
_entity_poly.type
_entity_poly.pdbx_seq_one_letter_code
_entity_poly.pdbx_strand_id
1 'polypeptide(L)'
;RTEDGRLAFGGRGIPYLWGSGIDPESEVRADSHARVDAALFELFPQLRGIGITHRWGGVLAIPRDWTPFVHHDPDRGFLAAGGYVGEGVATANLAGRTMAELITDADTQRVGLPWIKALPRRWEPEPLRWIGVRSSYRLMAAADRIEERGKTSRLGITLANLLRGS
;
A
#
# COMPACT_ATOMS: atom_id res chain seq x y z
N ARG A 1 13.36 14.48 -4.21
CA ARG A 1 14.77 14.85 -4.05
C ARG A 1 15.02 15.27 -2.63
N THR A 2 16.11 14.78 -2.02
CA THR A 2 16.53 15.15 -0.67
C THR A 2 17.29 16.50 -0.69
N GLU A 3 17.47 17.11 0.48
CA GLU A 3 18.18 18.39 0.63
C GLU A 3 19.64 18.31 0.10
N ASP A 4 20.32 17.20 0.36
CA ASP A 4 21.67 16.92 -0.13
C ASP A 4 21.75 16.45 -1.59
N GLY A 5 20.65 16.56 -2.33
CA GLY A 5 20.58 16.31 -3.77
C GLY A 5 20.37 14.86 -4.19
N ARG A 6 20.26 13.90 -3.26
CA ARG A 6 19.95 12.51 -3.59
C ARG A 6 18.49 12.36 -4.06
N LEU A 7 18.23 11.29 -4.79
CA LEU A 7 16.88 10.88 -5.19
C LEU A 7 16.47 9.68 -4.34
N ALA A 8 15.32 9.78 -3.64
CA ALA A 8 14.62 8.64 -3.09
C ALA A 8 13.63 8.15 -4.14
N PHE A 9 13.76 6.89 -4.54
CA PHE A 9 12.89 6.25 -5.52
C PHE A 9 12.32 4.97 -4.92
N GLY A 10 11.02 4.77 -5.04
CA GLY A 10 10.32 3.63 -4.48
C GLY A 10 9.57 2.85 -5.53
N GLY A 11 9.34 1.58 -5.24
CA GLY A 11 8.55 0.71 -6.10
C GLY A 11 7.93 -0.43 -5.30
N ARG A 12 7.00 -1.15 -5.93
CA ARG A 12 6.42 -2.34 -5.33
C ARG A 12 7.48 -3.44 -5.22
N GLY A 13 7.71 -3.90 -4.00
CA GLY A 13 8.74 -4.90 -3.71
C GLY A 13 8.22 -6.34 -3.76
N ILE A 14 7.88 -6.90 -2.61
CA ILE A 14 7.65 -8.31 -2.39
C ILE A 14 6.16 -8.63 -2.45
N PRO A 15 5.77 -9.75 -3.09
CA PRO A 15 4.40 -10.23 -3.03
C PRO A 15 4.09 -10.75 -1.63
N TYR A 16 2.79 -10.80 -1.31
CA TYR A 16 2.27 -11.36 -0.07
C TYR A 16 2.93 -12.70 0.29
N LEU A 17 3.44 -12.80 1.53
CA LEU A 17 4.00 -14.02 2.09
C LEU A 17 2.91 -14.83 2.80
N TRP A 18 3.06 -16.15 2.85
CA TRP A 18 2.14 -17.04 3.52
C TRP A 18 1.91 -16.63 4.99
N GLY A 19 0.65 -16.66 5.42
CA GLY A 19 0.29 -16.34 6.79
C GLY A 19 0.50 -14.89 7.20
N SER A 20 0.63 -13.95 6.26
CA SER A 20 1.07 -12.57 6.53
C SER A 20 2.45 -12.52 7.19
N GLY A 21 3.33 -13.45 6.85
CA GLY A 21 4.68 -13.49 7.40
C GLY A 21 5.42 -12.18 7.18
N ILE A 22 6.06 -11.71 8.23
CA ILE A 22 6.99 -10.58 8.19
C ILE A 22 8.38 -11.18 8.32
N ASP A 23 9.14 -11.10 7.25
CA ASP A 23 10.51 -11.62 7.19
C ASP A 23 11.47 -10.45 7.00
N PRO A 24 12.37 -10.17 7.96
CA PRO A 24 13.37 -9.11 7.85
C PRO A 24 14.25 -9.23 6.59
N GLU A 25 14.55 -10.46 6.16
CA GLU A 25 15.31 -10.68 4.92
C GLU A 25 14.55 -10.20 3.68
N SER A 26 13.23 -10.11 3.78
CA SER A 26 12.38 -9.59 2.71
C SER A 26 12.70 -8.13 2.37
N GLU A 27 13.13 -7.34 3.32
CA GLU A 27 13.43 -5.92 3.13
C GLU A 27 14.72 -5.69 2.33
N VAL A 28 15.61 -6.69 2.30
CA VAL A 28 16.91 -6.62 1.63
C VAL A 28 17.04 -7.56 0.42
N ARG A 29 15.93 -8.10 -0.07
CA ARG A 29 15.93 -9.03 -1.20
C ARG A 29 16.47 -8.42 -2.49
N ALA A 30 17.54 -9.00 -2.99
CA ALA A 30 18.23 -8.52 -4.19
C ALA A 30 17.32 -8.49 -5.45
N ASP A 31 16.43 -9.48 -5.61
CA ASP A 31 15.51 -9.54 -6.75
C ASP A 31 14.44 -8.41 -6.73
N SER A 32 14.02 -7.98 -5.53
CA SER A 32 13.11 -6.85 -5.37
C SER A 32 13.80 -5.53 -5.65
N HIS A 33 15.00 -5.35 -5.12
CA HIS A 33 15.80 -4.15 -5.38
C HIS A 33 16.17 -4.03 -6.87
N ALA A 34 16.55 -5.13 -7.52
CA ALA A 34 16.85 -5.12 -8.95
C ALA A 34 15.65 -4.69 -9.82
N ARG A 35 14.41 -5.04 -9.44
CA ARG A 35 13.21 -4.54 -10.13
C ARG A 35 12.99 -3.05 -9.95
N VAL A 36 13.24 -2.52 -8.75
CA VAL A 36 13.14 -1.08 -8.49
C VAL A 36 14.23 -0.32 -9.24
N ASP A 37 15.46 -0.85 -9.26
CA ASP A 37 16.56 -0.26 -10.03
C ASP A 37 16.25 -0.24 -11.53
N ALA A 38 15.70 -1.33 -12.07
CA ALA A 38 15.29 -1.40 -13.47
C ALA A 38 14.24 -0.33 -13.82
N ALA A 39 13.20 -0.20 -13.00
CA ALA A 39 12.18 0.83 -13.17
C ALA A 39 12.75 2.26 -13.05
N LEU A 40 13.68 2.49 -12.12
CA LEU A 40 14.36 3.77 -12.00
C LEU A 40 15.08 4.14 -13.31
N PHE A 41 15.85 3.23 -13.88
CA PHE A 41 16.64 3.48 -15.08
C PHE A 41 15.82 3.47 -16.37
N GLU A 42 14.63 2.88 -16.35
CA GLU A 42 13.64 2.99 -17.43
C GLU A 42 13.00 4.37 -17.46
N LEU A 43 12.54 4.86 -16.30
CA LEU A 43 11.91 6.17 -16.17
C LEU A 43 12.91 7.34 -16.26
N PHE A 44 14.13 7.12 -15.81
CA PHE A 44 15.19 8.13 -15.77
C PHE A 44 16.49 7.59 -16.40
N PRO A 45 16.54 7.41 -17.72
CA PRO A 45 17.72 6.85 -18.40
C PRO A 45 19.02 7.64 -18.14
N GLN A 46 18.90 8.94 -17.87
CA GLN A 46 20.02 9.84 -17.57
C GLN A 46 20.70 9.51 -16.22
N LEU A 47 20.07 8.73 -15.37
CA LEU A 47 20.64 8.31 -14.08
C LEU A 47 21.45 7.00 -14.18
N ARG A 48 21.54 6.41 -15.38
CA ARG A 48 22.36 5.21 -15.59
C ARG A 48 23.81 5.52 -15.29
N GLY A 49 24.43 4.70 -14.45
CA GLY A 49 25.83 4.89 -14.01
C GLY A 49 25.98 5.69 -12.71
N ILE A 50 24.89 6.26 -12.17
CA ILE A 50 24.92 6.85 -10.82
C ILE A 50 24.84 5.73 -9.79
N GLY A 51 25.72 5.79 -8.78
CA GLY A 51 25.74 4.81 -7.70
C GLY A 51 24.50 4.87 -6.83
N ILE A 52 23.94 3.71 -6.49
CA ILE A 52 22.85 3.60 -5.50
C ILE A 52 23.50 3.41 -4.13
N THR A 53 23.29 4.36 -3.24
CA THR A 53 23.95 4.41 -1.93
C THR A 53 23.23 3.60 -0.85
N HIS A 54 21.89 3.54 -0.92
CA HIS A 54 21.06 2.87 0.08
C HIS A 54 19.93 2.11 -0.59
N ARG A 55 19.58 0.95 -0.02
CA ARG A 55 18.40 0.17 -0.37
C ARG A 55 17.71 -0.25 0.91
N TRP A 56 16.40 -0.16 0.92
CA TRP A 56 15.58 -0.58 2.05
C TRP A 56 14.22 -1.06 1.55
N GLY A 57 13.51 -1.76 2.39
CA GLY A 57 12.13 -2.15 2.19
C GLY A 57 11.31 -1.92 3.44
N GLY A 58 10.04 -2.19 3.37
CA GLY A 58 9.12 -2.12 4.49
C GLY A 58 7.84 -2.87 4.21
N VAL A 59 7.21 -3.39 5.25
CA VAL A 59 5.95 -4.12 5.18
C VAL A 59 4.79 -3.15 5.27
N LEU A 60 3.83 -3.29 4.36
CA LEU A 60 2.59 -2.53 4.38
C LEU A 60 1.45 -3.40 4.91
N ALA A 61 0.73 -2.88 5.91
CA ALA A 61 -0.52 -3.46 6.37
C ALA A 61 -1.65 -3.02 5.44
N ILE A 62 -2.22 -3.97 4.70
CA ILE A 62 -3.29 -3.71 3.75
C ILE A 62 -4.61 -4.24 4.33
N PRO A 63 -5.62 -3.38 4.58
CA PRO A 63 -6.94 -3.83 5.01
C PRO A 63 -7.68 -4.56 3.90
N ARG A 64 -8.70 -5.37 4.27
CA ARG A 64 -9.43 -6.20 3.31
C ARG A 64 -10.17 -5.37 2.23
N ASP A 65 -10.63 -4.19 2.60
CA ASP A 65 -11.35 -3.27 1.73
C ASP A 65 -10.44 -2.26 1.00
N TRP A 66 -9.12 -2.36 1.21
CA TRP A 66 -8.11 -1.47 0.59
C TRP A 66 -8.35 0.02 0.84
N THR A 67 -9.07 0.37 1.90
CA THR A 67 -9.37 1.76 2.23
C THR A 67 -8.74 2.19 3.55
N PRO A 68 -8.23 3.42 3.65
CA PRO A 68 -7.75 3.94 4.93
C PRO A 68 -8.89 4.05 5.94
N PHE A 69 -8.53 3.97 7.21
CA PHE A 69 -9.48 4.10 8.30
C PHE A 69 -8.89 4.83 9.49
N VAL A 70 -9.76 5.48 10.24
CA VAL A 70 -9.57 5.91 11.62
C VAL A 70 -10.68 5.24 12.42
N HIS A 71 -10.34 4.57 13.50
CA HIS A 71 -11.28 3.92 14.40
C HIS A 71 -11.16 4.51 15.79
N HIS A 72 -12.29 4.85 16.42
CA HIS A 72 -12.37 5.33 17.78
C HIS A 72 -13.40 4.51 18.53
N ASP A 73 -12.97 3.90 19.62
CA ASP A 73 -13.81 3.20 20.59
C ASP A 73 -13.61 3.91 21.96
N PRO A 74 -14.44 4.90 22.27
CA PRO A 74 -14.29 5.68 23.52
C PRO A 74 -14.55 4.83 24.76
N ASP A 75 -15.42 3.83 24.70
CA ASP A 75 -15.76 2.98 25.83
C ASP A 75 -14.55 2.13 26.27
N ARG A 76 -13.69 1.76 25.34
CA ARG A 76 -12.46 1.01 25.60
C ARG A 76 -11.21 1.87 25.66
N GLY A 77 -11.32 3.17 25.37
CA GLY A 77 -10.19 4.06 25.25
C GLY A 77 -9.24 3.68 24.13
N PHE A 78 -9.75 3.14 23.02
CA PHE A 78 -8.96 2.59 21.93
C PHE A 78 -9.12 3.42 20.64
N LEU A 79 -7.99 3.84 20.10
CA LEU A 79 -7.91 4.45 18.77
C LEU A 79 -6.93 3.69 17.88
N ALA A 80 -7.28 3.58 16.60
CA ALA A 80 -6.41 3.01 15.59
C ALA A 80 -6.60 3.71 14.26
N ALA A 81 -5.52 3.85 13.50
CA ALA A 81 -5.57 4.35 12.13
C ALA A 81 -4.59 3.56 11.26
N GLY A 82 -4.92 3.41 9.98
CA GLY A 82 -4.08 2.65 9.07
C GLY A 82 -4.71 2.43 7.70
N GLY A 83 -4.15 1.46 6.98
CA GLY A 83 -4.69 1.09 5.68
C GLY A 83 -4.35 2.06 4.55
N TYR A 84 -3.27 2.79 4.64
CA TYR A 84 -2.91 3.86 3.69
C TYR A 84 -2.42 3.35 2.33
N VAL A 85 -2.10 2.09 2.21
CA VAL A 85 -1.80 1.36 0.95
C VAL A 85 -0.82 2.11 0.02
N GLY A 86 0.26 2.66 0.60
CA GLY A 86 1.28 3.43 -0.14
C GLY A 86 1.16 4.95 -0.01
N GLU A 87 -0.01 5.48 0.36
CA GLU A 87 -0.26 6.93 0.51
C GLU A 87 -0.04 7.42 1.96
N GLY A 88 0.91 6.78 2.69
CA GLY A 88 1.06 6.95 4.13
C GLY A 88 1.52 8.31 4.58
N VAL A 89 2.33 9.04 3.82
CA VAL A 89 3.00 10.26 4.29
C VAL A 89 1.99 11.35 4.68
N ALA A 90 1.14 11.77 3.76
CA ALA A 90 0.11 12.79 4.02
C ALA A 90 -1.05 12.22 4.84
N THR A 91 -1.48 10.99 4.53
CA THR A 91 -2.64 10.36 5.15
C THR A 91 -2.40 10.05 6.63
N ALA A 92 -1.19 9.64 7.03
CA ALA A 92 -0.86 9.42 8.45
C ALA A 92 -0.88 10.73 9.26
N ASN A 93 -0.42 11.85 8.68
CA ASN A 93 -0.53 13.16 9.32
C ASN A 93 -1.99 13.56 9.53
N LEU A 94 -2.83 13.42 8.49
CA LEU A 94 -4.25 13.70 8.58
C LEU A 94 -4.93 12.79 9.62
N ALA A 95 -4.59 11.50 9.65
CA ALA A 95 -5.12 10.55 10.62
C ALA A 95 -4.75 10.94 12.07
N GLY A 96 -3.48 11.29 12.30
CA GLY A 96 -3.05 11.75 13.64
C GLY A 96 -3.82 12.98 14.13
N ARG A 97 -4.06 13.95 13.24
CA ARG A 97 -4.88 15.13 13.56
C ARG A 97 -6.33 14.75 13.84
N THR A 98 -6.94 13.90 13.02
CA THR A 98 -8.30 13.39 13.23
C THR A 98 -8.42 12.67 14.57
N MET A 99 -7.45 11.82 14.90
CA MET A 99 -7.42 11.09 16.19
C MET A 99 -7.31 12.05 17.38
N ALA A 100 -6.46 13.06 17.29
CA ALA A 100 -6.33 14.08 18.33
C ALA A 100 -7.65 14.82 18.55
N GLU A 101 -8.34 15.19 17.49
CA GLU A 101 -9.64 15.88 17.56
C GLU A 101 -10.76 14.99 18.12
N LEU A 102 -10.75 13.69 17.79
CA LEU A 102 -11.68 12.73 18.39
C LEU A 102 -11.47 12.54 19.91
N ILE A 103 -10.21 12.58 20.37
CA ILE A 103 -9.89 12.48 21.80
C ILE A 103 -10.31 13.75 22.57
N THR A 104 -10.21 14.90 21.93
CA THR A 104 -10.49 16.19 22.55
C THR A 104 -11.92 16.70 22.31
N ASP A 105 -12.78 15.88 21.72
CA ASP A 105 -14.16 16.22 21.33
C ASP A 105 -14.24 17.55 20.53
N ALA A 106 -13.25 17.80 19.67
CA ALA A 106 -13.21 19.00 18.87
C ALA A 106 -14.22 18.91 17.72
N ASP A 107 -15.09 19.92 17.62
CA ASP A 107 -16.06 20.05 16.52
C ASP A 107 -15.37 20.60 15.27
N THR A 108 -14.89 19.71 14.41
CA THR A 108 -14.21 20.04 13.15
C THR A 108 -14.76 19.22 11.98
N GLN A 109 -14.53 19.69 10.76
CA GLN A 109 -14.90 18.93 9.56
C GLN A 109 -14.19 17.57 9.47
N ARG A 110 -13.02 17.41 10.12
CA ARG A 110 -12.26 16.15 10.08
C ARG A 110 -12.92 15.01 10.84
N VAL A 111 -13.60 15.32 11.93
CA VAL A 111 -14.34 14.29 12.70
C VAL A 111 -15.60 13.80 11.98
N GLY A 112 -16.00 14.44 10.89
CA GLY A 112 -17.09 14.00 10.01
C GLY A 112 -16.62 13.24 8.76
N LEU A 113 -15.32 12.97 8.61
CA LEU A 113 -14.82 12.30 7.42
C LEU A 113 -15.26 10.82 7.34
N PRO A 114 -15.57 10.32 6.14
CA PRO A 114 -16.12 8.96 5.95
C PRO A 114 -15.16 7.82 6.27
N TRP A 115 -13.90 8.11 6.49
CA TRP A 115 -12.90 7.12 6.92
C TRP A 115 -12.93 6.81 8.41
N ILE A 116 -13.71 7.59 9.20
CA ILE A 116 -13.98 7.26 10.61
C ILE A 116 -15.01 6.15 10.62
N LYS A 117 -14.53 4.93 10.86
CA LYS A 117 -15.35 3.73 10.71
C LYS A 117 -14.91 2.62 11.66
N ALA A 118 -15.67 1.53 11.70
CA ALA A 118 -15.29 0.31 12.38
C ALA A 118 -13.95 -0.23 11.85
N LEU A 119 -13.27 -1.02 12.66
CA LEU A 119 -12.06 -1.72 12.23
C LEU A 119 -12.34 -2.52 10.97
N PRO A 120 -11.38 -2.55 10.03
CA PRO A 120 -11.53 -3.33 8.81
C PRO A 120 -11.82 -4.80 9.09
N ARG A 121 -12.65 -5.39 8.24
CA ARG A 121 -12.92 -6.82 8.29
C ARG A 121 -11.61 -7.62 8.19
N ARG A 122 -11.54 -8.71 8.90
CA ARG A 122 -10.40 -9.65 8.80
C ARG A 122 -10.35 -10.25 7.40
N TRP A 123 -9.15 -10.47 6.91
CA TRP A 123 -8.89 -11.24 5.71
C TRP A 123 -9.36 -12.69 5.88
N GLU A 124 -9.64 -13.34 4.79
CA GLU A 124 -9.95 -14.75 4.74
C GLU A 124 -8.81 -15.59 5.36
N PRO A 125 -9.10 -16.73 5.98
CA PRO A 125 -8.06 -17.64 6.49
C PRO A 125 -7.23 -18.24 5.36
N GLU A 126 -6.01 -18.68 5.67
CA GLU A 126 -5.23 -19.47 4.72
C GLU A 126 -5.91 -20.84 4.48
N PRO A 127 -5.84 -21.40 3.29
CA PRO A 127 -5.10 -20.95 2.10
C PRO A 127 -5.83 -19.93 1.21
N LEU A 128 -7.08 -19.59 1.51
CA LEU A 128 -7.93 -18.76 0.66
C LEU A 128 -7.35 -17.37 0.44
N ARG A 129 -6.81 -16.77 1.49
CA ARG A 129 -6.15 -15.46 1.42
C ARG A 129 -4.96 -15.50 0.46
N TRP A 130 -4.07 -16.46 0.62
CA TRP A 130 -2.89 -16.59 -0.23
C TRP A 130 -3.25 -16.82 -1.69
N ILE A 131 -4.20 -17.72 -1.97
CA ILE A 131 -4.69 -17.99 -3.34
C ILE A 131 -5.31 -16.73 -3.94
N GLY A 132 -6.17 -16.05 -3.20
CA GLY A 132 -6.85 -14.84 -3.64
C GLY A 132 -5.86 -13.74 -3.99
N VAL A 133 -4.94 -13.41 -3.09
CA VAL A 133 -3.93 -12.37 -3.30
C VAL A 133 -3.00 -12.72 -4.45
N ARG A 134 -2.50 -13.95 -4.53
CA ARG A 134 -1.60 -14.38 -5.62
C ARG A 134 -2.29 -14.38 -6.97
N SER A 135 -3.54 -14.81 -7.03
CA SER A 135 -4.34 -14.77 -8.25
C SER A 135 -4.58 -13.35 -8.72
N SER A 136 -4.93 -12.44 -7.80
CA SER A 136 -5.12 -11.02 -8.10
C SER A 136 -3.87 -10.39 -8.70
N TYR A 137 -2.69 -10.64 -8.14
CA TYR A 137 -1.43 -10.15 -8.68
C TYR A 137 -1.13 -10.68 -10.10
N ARG A 138 -1.41 -11.97 -10.35
CA ARG A 138 -1.22 -12.56 -11.68
C ARG A 138 -2.17 -11.96 -12.71
N LEU A 139 -3.41 -11.71 -12.31
CA LEU A 139 -4.43 -11.11 -13.18
C LEU A 139 -4.11 -9.65 -13.48
N MET A 140 -3.66 -8.88 -12.49
CA MET A 140 -3.19 -7.51 -12.70
C MET A 140 -2.01 -7.47 -13.68
N ALA A 141 -0.99 -8.31 -13.47
CA ALA A 141 0.15 -8.39 -14.37
C ALA A 141 -0.22 -8.84 -15.79
N ALA A 142 -1.27 -9.65 -15.94
CA ALA A 142 -1.79 -10.02 -17.25
C ALA A 142 -2.55 -8.85 -17.92
N ALA A 143 -3.30 -8.08 -17.13
CA ALA A 143 -3.99 -6.87 -17.62
C ALA A 143 -2.98 -5.81 -18.09
N ASP A 144 -1.95 -5.54 -17.29
CA ASP A 144 -0.86 -4.59 -17.64
C ASP A 144 -0.22 -4.98 -18.98
N ARG A 145 0.12 -6.26 -19.20
CA ARG A 145 0.68 -6.74 -20.47
C ARG A 145 -0.25 -6.57 -21.68
N ILE A 146 -1.57 -6.59 -21.46
CA ILE A 146 -2.57 -6.36 -22.52
C ILE A 146 -2.60 -4.87 -22.86
N GLU A 147 -2.53 -4.02 -21.85
CA GLU A 147 -2.51 -2.56 -22.02
C GLU A 147 -1.23 -2.06 -22.68
N GLU A 148 -0.06 -2.61 -22.32
CA GLU A 148 1.22 -2.36 -22.99
C GLU A 148 1.17 -2.64 -24.49
N ARG A 149 0.30 -3.57 -24.95
CA ARG A 149 0.06 -3.88 -26.37
C ARG A 149 -1.00 -2.97 -27.02
N GLY A 150 -1.39 -1.88 -26.36
CA GLY A 150 -2.38 -0.91 -26.87
C GLY A 150 -3.82 -1.43 -26.89
N LYS A 151 -4.14 -2.49 -26.17
CA LYS A 151 -5.50 -3.04 -26.04
C LYS A 151 -6.09 -2.67 -24.71
N THR A 152 -7.29 -2.09 -24.69
CA THR A 152 -8.00 -1.78 -23.45
C THR A 152 -8.47 -3.06 -22.76
N SER A 153 -7.97 -3.33 -21.56
CA SER A 153 -8.37 -4.50 -20.78
C SER A 153 -9.60 -4.17 -19.94
N ARG A 154 -10.80 -4.59 -20.39
CA ARG A 154 -12.02 -4.58 -19.54
C ARG A 154 -11.88 -5.48 -18.31
N LEU A 155 -11.00 -6.48 -18.35
CA LEU A 155 -10.70 -7.38 -17.23
C LEU A 155 -10.10 -6.64 -16.04
N GLY A 156 -9.25 -5.65 -16.26
CA GLY A 156 -8.64 -4.84 -15.17
C GLY A 156 -9.69 -4.08 -14.36
N ILE A 157 -10.66 -3.49 -15.01
CA ILE A 157 -11.74 -2.72 -14.36
C ILE A 157 -12.66 -3.66 -13.56
N THR A 158 -13.04 -4.80 -14.14
CA THR A 158 -13.93 -5.77 -13.47
C THR A 158 -13.25 -6.38 -12.25
N LEU A 159 -11.95 -6.67 -12.32
CA LEU A 159 -11.17 -7.20 -11.20
C LEU A 159 -10.97 -6.17 -10.08
N ALA A 160 -10.70 -4.93 -10.41
CA ALA A 160 -10.60 -3.87 -9.42
C ALA A 160 -11.91 -3.71 -8.63
N ASN A 161 -13.05 -3.81 -9.29
CA ASN A 161 -14.37 -3.75 -8.65
C ASN A 161 -14.65 -4.99 -7.79
N LEU A 162 -14.30 -6.19 -8.25
CA LEU A 162 -14.45 -7.44 -7.48
C LEU A 162 -13.59 -7.46 -6.21
N LEU A 163 -12.37 -6.91 -6.28
CA LEU A 163 -11.47 -6.85 -5.13
C LEU A 163 -11.91 -5.83 -4.08
N ARG A 164 -12.58 -4.77 -4.49
CA ARG A 164 -13.12 -3.74 -3.59
C ARG A 164 -14.40 -4.18 -2.87
N GLY A 165 -15.04 -5.26 -3.30
CA GLY A 165 -16.22 -5.81 -2.61
C GLY A 165 -17.48 -4.96 -2.75
N SER A 166 -17.61 -4.26 -3.86
CA SER A 166 -18.86 -3.61 -4.28
C SER A 166 -19.72 -4.56 -5.10
#